data_625b0bc8aae43b0cb73b402f861ebe23
#
_entry.id   625b0bc8aae43b0cb73b402f861ebe23
#
_cell.length_a   1.000
_cell.length_b   1.000
_cell.length_c   1.000
_cell.angle_alpha   90.00
_cell.angle_beta   90.00
_cell.angle_gamma   90.00
#
_symmetry.space_group_name_H-M   'P 1'
#
loop_
_entity.id
_entity.type
_entity.pdbx_description
1 polymer ?
#
loop_
_entity_poly.entity_id
_entity_poly.type
_entity_poly.pdbx_seq_one_letter_code
_entity_poly.pdbx_strand_id
1 'polypeptide(L)'
;NFTQAINNARDALNKTQGQNLDFNAIDTFKDDIFKTKDALNGIERLTAAKSKAEKLIDSLKFINKAQFTHANDEIMNTNSIAQLSRIVNQAFDLNDAMKSLRDELNNQAFPVQASSNYINSDEDLKQQFDHALSNARKVLAKENGKNLDEKQIQGLKQVIEDTKDALNGIQRLSKAKAKAIQYVQSLSYINDAQRHIAENNIHNSDDLSSLANTLSKASDLDNAMKDLRDTIESNSTSVPNSVNYINADKNLQIEFDEALQQASATSSKTSENPATIEEVLGL
;
A
#
# COMPACT_ATOMS: atom_id res chain seq x y z
N ASN A 1 14.30 -59.29 15.20
CA ASN A 1 14.81 -58.15 14.43
C ASN A 1 16.32 -57.99 14.67
N PHE A 2 17.01 -57.09 13.94
CA PHE A 2 18.49 -56.95 13.97
C PHE A 2 19.05 -56.71 15.39
N THR A 3 18.46 -55.81 16.18
CA THR A 3 18.87 -55.51 17.57
C THR A 3 18.76 -56.76 18.43
N GLN A 4 17.70 -57.54 18.27
CA GLN A 4 17.53 -58.79 19.01
C GLN A 4 18.60 -59.86 18.62
N ALA A 5 18.91 -59.99 17.33
CA ALA A 5 19.95 -60.88 16.85
C ALA A 5 21.34 -60.50 17.43
N ILE A 6 21.66 -59.21 17.47
CA ILE A 6 22.90 -58.71 18.11
C ILE A 6 22.93 -59.01 19.61
N ASN A 7 21.82 -58.80 20.33
CA ASN A 7 21.76 -59.07 21.76
C ASN A 7 21.91 -60.58 22.06
N ASN A 8 21.22 -61.42 21.32
CA ASN A 8 21.35 -62.88 21.45
C ASN A 8 22.79 -63.34 21.23
N ALA A 9 23.46 -62.79 20.20
CA ALA A 9 24.87 -63.10 19.96
C ALA A 9 25.80 -62.62 21.09
N ARG A 10 25.53 -61.40 21.64
CA ARG A 10 26.30 -60.85 22.78
C ARG A 10 26.12 -61.69 24.03
N ASP A 11 24.92 -62.17 24.31
CA ASP A 11 24.63 -63.05 25.47
C ASP A 11 25.34 -64.39 25.32
N ALA A 12 25.36 -64.98 24.10
CA ALA A 12 26.12 -66.19 23.81
C ALA A 12 27.65 -66.05 23.99
N LEU A 13 28.19 -64.86 23.68
CA LEU A 13 29.63 -64.54 23.84
C LEU A 13 30.04 -64.16 25.29
N ASN A 14 29.10 -64.09 26.23
CA ASN A 14 29.38 -63.69 27.59
C ASN A 14 30.22 -64.75 28.24
N LYS A 15 31.43 -64.42 28.67
CA LYS A 15 32.41 -65.35 29.23
C LYS A 15 32.04 -65.99 30.60
N THR A 16 31.15 -65.32 31.30
CA THR A 16 30.77 -65.77 32.68
C THR A 16 29.37 -66.36 32.76
N GLN A 17 28.47 -65.94 31.86
CA GLN A 17 27.05 -66.34 31.84
C GLN A 17 26.61 -66.93 30.51
N GLY A 18 27.48 -67.00 29.51
CA GLY A 18 27.17 -67.57 28.21
C GLY A 18 26.92 -69.06 28.26
N GLN A 19 26.10 -69.51 27.29
CA GLN A 19 25.78 -70.94 27.15
C GLN A 19 26.94 -71.71 26.50
N ASN A 20 27.08 -72.98 26.84
CA ASN A 20 28.03 -73.92 26.18
C ASN A 20 27.40 -74.31 24.82
N LEU A 21 27.75 -73.60 23.74
CA LEU A 21 27.23 -73.80 22.42
C LEU A 21 28.28 -74.47 21.51
N ASP A 22 27.81 -75.33 20.61
CA ASP A 22 28.65 -75.91 19.56
C ASP A 22 28.86 -74.91 18.39
N PHE A 23 29.70 -75.26 17.42
CA PHE A 23 30.08 -74.47 16.29
C PHE A 23 28.80 -74.05 15.44
N ASN A 24 27.87 -75.02 15.21
CA ASN A 24 26.69 -74.77 14.38
C ASN A 24 25.75 -73.79 15.07
N ALA A 25 25.57 -73.88 16.38
CA ALA A 25 24.77 -72.93 17.13
C ALA A 25 25.36 -71.52 17.10
N ILE A 26 26.70 -71.40 17.20
CA ILE A 26 27.38 -70.08 17.08
C ILE A 26 27.25 -69.51 15.65
N ASP A 27 27.40 -70.34 14.60
CA ASP A 27 27.27 -69.92 13.22
C ASP A 27 25.83 -69.46 12.91
N THR A 28 24.84 -70.08 13.54
CA THR A 28 23.43 -69.63 13.45
C THR A 28 23.26 -68.20 13.92
N PHE A 29 23.89 -67.73 14.99
CA PHE A 29 23.81 -66.34 15.44
C PHE A 29 24.38 -65.34 14.39
N LYS A 30 25.48 -65.74 13.74
CA LYS A 30 26.10 -64.97 12.67
C LYS A 30 25.14 -64.83 11.50
N ASP A 31 24.54 -65.94 11.06
CA ASP A 31 23.58 -65.97 9.97
C ASP A 31 22.34 -65.15 10.30
N ASP A 32 21.80 -65.21 11.52
CA ASP A 32 20.69 -64.39 11.97
C ASP A 32 21.03 -62.90 11.96
N ILE A 33 22.24 -62.52 12.34
CA ILE A 33 22.70 -61.12 12.24
C ILE A 33 22.69 -60.68 10.76
N PHE A 34 23.30 -61.46 9.87
CA PHE A 34 23.31 -61.14 8.43
C PHE A 34 21.91 -61.07 7.82
N LYS A 35 21.08 -62.08 8.05
CA LYS A 35 19.72 -62.16 7.58
C LYS A 35 18.86 -60.95 8.05
N THR A 36 18.97 -60.60 9.34
CA THR A 36 18.20 -59.46 9.87
C THR A 36 18.80 -58.13 9.45
N LYS A 37 20.11 -57.98 9.22
CA LYS A 37 20.76 -56.80 8.63
C LYS A 37 20.27 -56.60 7.19
N ASP A 38 20.28 -57.66 6.39
CA ASP A 38 19.90 -57.61 4.99
C ASP A 38 18.38 -57.36 4.79
N ALA A 39 17.59 -57.67 5.81
CA ALA A 39 16.17 -57.34 5.86
C ALA A 39 15.86 -55.87 6.24
N LEU A 40 16.88 -55.04 6.53
CA LEU A 40 16.66 -53.62 6.78
C LEU A 40 16.30 -52.88 5.48
N ASN A 41 15.17 -52.19 5.48
CA ASN A 41 14.58 -51.49 4.31
C ASN A 41 14.61 -49.95 4.46
N GLY A 42 15.52 -49.44 5.25
CA GLY A 42 15.61 -48.02 5.56
C GLY A 42 15.89 -47.14 4.34
N ILE A 43 16.70 -47.65 3.42
CA ILE A 43 17.06 -46.95 2.17
C ILE A 43 15.85 -46.83 1.25
N GLU A 44 15.13 -47.94 1.04
CA GLU A 44 13.92 -47.96 0.19
C GLU A 44 12.83 -47.04 0.77
N ARG A 45 12.65 -47.07 2.09
CA ARG A 45 11.69 -46.19 2.78
C ARG A 45 12.08 -44.73 2.67
N LEU A 46 13.37 -44.40 2.80
CA LEU A 46 13.85 -43.02 2.65
C LEU A 46 13.67 -42.52 1.20
N THR A 47 14.03 -43.37 0.22
CA THR A 47 13.86 -43.05 -1.21
C THR A 47 12.39 -42.80 -1.56
N ALA A 48 11.49 -43.67 -1.13
CA ALA A 48 10.08 -43.50 -1.31
C ALA A 48 9.53 -42.23 -0.64
N ALA A 49 10.03 -41.91 0.57
CA ALA A 49 9.66 -40.70 1.28
C ALA A 49 10.15 -39.43 0.59
N LYS A 50 11.39 -39.43 0.04
CA LYS A 50 11.92 -38.31 -0.78
C LYS A 50 11.06 -38.05 -1.99
N SER A 51 10.77 -39.09 -2.79
CA SER A 51 9.93 -38.96 -3.98
C SER A 51 8.51 -38.42 -3.66
N LYS A 52 7.95 -38.81 -2.50
CA LYS A 52 6.68 -38.23 -2.04
C LYS A 52 6.82 -36.78 -1.64
N ALA A 53 7.91 -36.39 -0.94
CA ALA A 53 8.19 -35.02 -0.56
C ALA A 53 8.37 -34.10 -1.78
N GLU A 54 9.14 -34.52 -2.79
CA GLU A 54 9.32 -33.82 -4.06
C GLU A 54 7.97 -33.50 -4.73
N LYS A 55 7.09 -34.49 -4.84
CA LYS A 55 5.74 -34.28 -5.41
C LYS A 55 4.89 -33.27 -4.63
N LEU A 56 5.07 -33.23 -3.31
CA LEU A 56 4.39 -32.21 -2.49
C LEU A 56 4.95 -30.82 -2.75
N ILE A 57 6.28 -30.65 -2.84
CA ILE A 57 6.90 -29.38 -3.20
C ILE A 57 6.50 -28.93 -4.61
N ASP A 58 6.46 -29.85 -5.59
CA ASP A 58 5.98 -29.56 -6.97
C ASP A 58 4.56 -29.01 -7.02
N SER A 59 3.73 -29.36 -6.04
CA SER A 59 2.34 -28.85 -5.96
C SER A 59 2.22 -27.42 -5.45
N LEU A 60 3.27 -26.83 -4.89
CA LEU A 60 3.27 -25.48 -4.32
C LEU A 60 3.26 -24.41 -5.41
N LYS A 61 2.29 -23.51 -5.35
CA LYS A 61 2.03 -22.54 -6.44
C LYS A 61 2.69 -21.19 -6.24
N PHE A 62 2.91 -20.79 -4.97
CA PHE A 62 3.25 -19.42 -4.62
C PHE A 62 4.74 -19.19 -4.36
N ILE A 63 5.51 -20.22 -3.98
CA ILE A 63 6.96 -20.12 -3.83
C ILE A 63 7.63 -19.79 -5.17
N ASN A 64 8.72 -19.03 -5.12
CA ASN A 64 9.53 -18.71 -6.29
C ASN A 64 10.54 -19.81 -6.61
N LYS A 65 11.23 -19.70 -7.73
CA LYS A 65 12.18 -20.72 -8.20
C LYS A 65 13.34 -20.96 -7.22
N ALA A 66 13.86 -19.90 -6.61
CA ALA A 66 14.96 -20.05 -5.65
C ALA A 66 14.54 -20.80 -4.40
N GLN A 67 13.34 -20.54 -3.87
CA GLN A 67 12.73 -21.23 -2.74
C GLN A 67 12.42 -22.71 -3.08
N PHE A 68 11.88 -22.94 -4.28
CA PHE A 68 11.62 -24.29 -4.80
C PHE A 68 12.91 -25.12 -4.91
N THR A 69 13.96 -24.55 -5.52
CA THR A 69 15.26 -25.21 -5.64
C THR A 69 15.85 -25.52 -4.27
N HIS A 70 15.82 -24.57 -3.34
CA HIS A 70 16.33 -24.78 -1.98
C HIS A 70 15.60 -25.92 -1.26
N ALA A 71 14.28 -25.98 -1.32
CA ALA A 71 13.51 -27.07 -0.68
C ALA A 71 13.84 -28.45 -1.28
N ASN A 72 14.00 -28.52 -2.60
CA ASN A 72 14.41 -29.78 -3.25
C ASN A 72 15.84 -30.19 -2.89
N ASP A 73 16.78 -29.25 -2.82
CA ASP A 73 18.14 -29.51 -2.39
C ASP A 73 18.19 -30.07 -0.95
N GLU A 74 17.39 -29.53 -0.04
CA GLU A 74 17.27 -30.04 1.33
C GLU A 74 16.67 -31.46 1.35
N ILE A 75 15.65 -31.75 0.55
CA ILE A 75 15.07 -33.09 0.39
C ILE A 75 16.14 -34.06 -0.10
N MET A 76 16.89 -33.70 -1.12
CA MET A 76 17.92 -34.57 -1.70
C MET A 76 19.06 -34.89 -0.69
N ASN A 77 19.46 -33.89 0.09
CA ASN A 77 20.60 -34.00 1.01
C ASN A 77 20.28 -34.62 2.36
N THR A 78 19.00 -34.72 2.76
CA THR A 78 18.66 -35.32 4.07
C THR A 78 18.73 -36.84 4.06
N ASN A 79 19.16 -37.40 5.18
CA ASN A 79 19.17 -38.87 5.45
C ASN A 79 18.12 -39.30 6.49
N SER A 80 17.15 -38.43 6.79
CA SER A 80 16.16 -38.67 7.85
C SER A 80 14.74 -38.42 7.35
N ILE A 81 13.85 -39.42 7.47
CA ILE A 81 12.43 -39.28 7.18
C ILE A 81 11.76 -38.19 8.06
N ALA A 82 12.20 -38.06 9.32
CA ALA A 82 11.69 -37.02 10.21
C ALA A 82 12.08 -35.60 9.74
N GLN A 83 13.28 -35.45 9.19
CA GLN A 83 13.69 -34.16 8.57
C GLN A 83 12.90 -33.85 7.32
N LEU A 84 12.57 -34.84 6.46
CA LEU A 84 11.72 -34.63 5.29
C LEU A 84 10.37 -34.02 5.65
N SER A 85 9.73 -34.52 6.70
CA SER A 85 8.44 -33.96 7.15
C SER A 85 8.59 -32.50 7.57
N ARG A 86 9.71 -32.12 8.21
CA ARG A 86 9.97 -30.73 8.59
C ARG A 86 10.18 -29.83 7.38
N ILE A 87 11.00 -30.27 6.42
CA ILE A 87 11.27 -29.56 5.18
C ILE A 87 9.96 -29.29 4.41
N VAL A 88 9.12 -30.31 4.27
CA VAL A 88 7.83 -30.20 3.60
C VAL A 88 6.93 -29.20 4.32
N ASN A 89 6.81 -29.28 5.65
CA ASN A 89 5.97 -28.33 6.41
C ASN A 89 6.49 -26.90 6.27
N GLN A 90 7.79 -26.66 6.39
CA GLN A 90 8.39 -25.33 6.19
C GLN A 90 8.12 -24.78 4.77
N ALA A 91 8.14 -25.63 3.76
CA ALA A 91 7.82 -25.20 2.40
C ALA A 91 6.33 -24.87 2.23
N PHE A 92 5.41 -25.58 2.90
CA PHE A 92 3.99 -25.23 2.94
C PHE A 92 3.75 -23.90 3.66
N ASP A 93 4.35 -23.71 4.84
CA ASP A 93 4.24 -22.46 5.60
C ASP A 93 4.77 -21.26 4.79
N LEU A 94 5.90 -21.45 4.11
CA LEU A 94 6.48 -20.47 3.21
C LEU A 94 5.57 -20.18 2.01
N ASN A 95 4.96 -21.20 1.41
CA ASN A 95 4.00 -21.03 0.30
C ASN A 95 2.79 -20.19 0.74
N ASP A 96 2.29 -20.42 1.95
CA ASP A 96 1.15 -19.66 2.48
C ASP A 96 1.55 -18.22 2.83
N ALA A 97 2.76 -18.00 3.35
CA ALA A 97 3.31 -16.66 3.56
C ALA A 97 3.47 -15.89 2.22
N MET A 98 3.99 -16.54 1.18
CA MET A 98 4.12 -15.97 -0.17
C MET A 98 2.76 -15.64 -0.79
N LYS A 99 1.76 -16.51 -0.58
CA LYS A 99 0.37 -16.24 -0.97
C LYS A 99 -0.17 -15.01 -0.24
N SER A 100 -0.02 -14.96 1.08
CA SER A 100 -0.47 -13.83 1.91
C SER A 100 0.17 -12.51 1.49
N LEU A 101 1.48 -12.49 1.20
CA LEU A 101 2.17 -11.30 0.70
C LEU A 101 1.65 -10.87 -0.68
N ARG A 102 1.34 -11.81 -1.56
CA ARG A 102 0.75 -11.52 -2.88
C ARG A 102 -0.64 -10.94 -2.76
N ASP A 103 -1.47 -11.51 -1.88
CA ASP A 103 -2.83 -11.03 -1.62
C ASP A 103 -2.79 -9.61 -1.01
N GLU A 104 -1.84 -9.32 -0.13
CA GLU A 104 -1.61 -7.97 0.42
C GLU A 104 -1.29 -6.95 -0.68
N LEU A 105 -0.35 -7.27 -1.57
CA LEU A 105 -0.03 -6.39 -2.71
C LEU A 105 -1.23 -6.12 -3.62
N ASN A 106 -2.00 -7.15 -3.93
CA ASN A 106 -3.15 -7.02 -4.84
C ASN A 106 -4.30 -6.22 -4.22
N ASN A 107 -4.55 -6.42 -2.93
CA ASN A 107 -5.72 -5.87 -2.25
C ASN A 107 -5.45 -4.48 -1.63
N GLN A 108 -4.20 -4.16 -1.30
CA GLN A 108 -3.84 -2.93 -0.58
C GLN A 108 -3.08 -1.93 -1.47
N ALA A 109 -2.14 -2.38 -2.30
CA ALA A 109 -1.24 -1.46 -2.99
C ALA A 109 -1.98 -0.48 -3.90
N PHE A 110 -2.81 -0.98 -4.81
CA PHE A 110 -3.50 -0.13 -5.77
C PHE A 110 -4.57 0.76 -5.11
N PRO A 111 -5.46 0.25 -4.26
CA PRO A 111 -6.43 1.08 -3.54
C PRO A 111 -5.77 2.15 -2.67
N VAL A 112 -4.65 1.84 -2.00
CA VAL A 112 -3.93 2.82 -1.18
C VAL A 112 -3.32 3.92 -2.04
N GLN A 113 -2.64 3.59 -3.14
CA GLN A 113 -2.04 4.58 -4.05
C GLN A 113 -3.07 5.51 -4.71
N ALA A 114 -4.31 5.06 -4.89
CA ALA A 114 -5.42 5.87 -5.38
C ALA A 114 -6.15 6.66 -4.26
N SER A 115 -5.81 6.45 -3.00
CA SER A 115 -6.49 7.09 -1.88
C SER A 115 -6.05 8.53 -1.67
N SER A 116 -6.96 9.36 -1.15
CA SER A 116 -6.65 10.73 -0.72
C SER A 116 -5.54 10.77 0.33
N ASN A 117 -5.42 9.72 1.19
CA ASN A 117 -4.33 9.63 2.15
C ASN A 117 -2.95 9.52 1.48
N TYR A 118 -2.81 8.70 0.44
CA TYR A 118 -1.55 8.59 -0.31
C TYR A 118 -1.29 9.84 -1.16
N ILE A 119 -2.30 10.31 -1.93
CA ILE A 119 -2.15 11.45 -2.86
C ILE A 119 -1.65 12.70 -2.13
N ASN A 120 -2.18 12.96 -0.93
CA ASN A 120 -1.88 14.16 -0.14
C ASN A 120 -0.74 13.98 0.88
N SER A 121 -0.15 12.77 1.00
CA SER A 121 0.96 12.51 1.91
C SER A 121 2.24 13.24 1.52
N ASP A 122 3.13 13.40 2.48
CA ASP A 122 4.50 13.86 2.23
C ASP A 122 5.22 12.92 1.27
N GLU A 123 6.05 13.47 0.40
CA GLU A 123 6.67 12.73 -0.69
C GLU A 123 7.58 11.59 -0.19
N ASP A 124 8.29 11.81 0.91
CA ASP A 124 9.16 10.81 1.54
C ASP A 124 8.36 9.61 2.08
N LEU A 125 7.16 9.84 2.64
CA LEU A 125 6.29 8.76 3.11
C LEU A 125 5.70 7.96 1.95
N LYS A 126 5.32 8.61 0.85
CA LYS A 126 4.91 7.93 -0.39
C LYS A 126 6.03 7.05 -0.93
N GLN A 127 7.25 7.58 -1.00
CA GLN A 127 8.42 6.84 -1.46
C GLN A 127 8.73 5.62 -0.58
N GLN A 128 8.62 5.74 0.75
CA GLN A 128 8.80 4.60 1.66
C GLN A 128 7.78 3.49 1.39
N PHE A 129 6.51 3.85 1.24
CA PHE A 129 5.46 2.90 0.88
C PHE A 129 5.71 2.24 -0.49
N ASP A 130 6.05 3.02 -1.51
CA ASP A 130 6.35 2.50 -2.86
C ASP A 130 7.58 1.59 -2.87
N HIS A 131 8.60 1.90 -2.07
CA HIS A 131 9.78 1.04 -1.88
C HIS A 131 9.41 -0.29 -1.22
N ALA A 132 8.54 -0.27 -0.20
CA ALA A 132 8.04 -1.50 0.43
C ALA A 132 7.31 -2.39 -0.58
N LEU A 133 6.42 -1.82 -1.39
CA LEU A 133 5.71 -2.54 -2.45
C LEU A 133 6.66 -3.08 -3.53
N SER A 134 7.65 -2.29 -3.94
CA SER A 134 8.66 -2.68 -4.92
C SER A 134 9.49 -3.87 -4.44
N ASN A 135 9.92 -3.85 -3.18
CA ASN A 135 10.69 -4.94 -2.56
C ASN A 135 9.87 -6.23 -2.49
N ALA A 136 8.62 -6.15 -2.09
CA ALA A 136 7.72 -7.31 -2.07
C ALA A 136 7.50 -7.89 -3.48
N ARG A 137 7.28 -7.04 -4.50
CA ARG A 137 7.17 -7.49 -5.90
C ARG A 137 8.41 -8.22 -6.40
N LYS A 138 9.62 -7.74 -6.05
CA LYS A 138 10.88 -8.40 -6.41
C LYS A 138 10.99 -9.80 -5.81
N VAL A 139 10.55 -9.98 -4.57
CA VAL A 139 10.58 -11.30 -3.90
C VAL A 139 9.53 -12.25 -4.48
N LEU A 140 8.34 -11.73 -4.82
CA LEU A 140 7.26 -12.50 -5.43
C LEU A 140 7.51 -12.88 -6.90
N ALA A 141 8.57 -12.35 -7.53
CA ALA A 141 8.92 -12.67 -8.90
C ALA A 141 9.26 -14.17 -9.02
N LYS A 142 8.51 -14.89 -9.88
CA LYS A 142 8.56 -16.37 -9.96
C LYS A 142 9.96 -16.88 -10.31
N GLU A 143 10.63 -16.27 -11.28
CA GLU A 143 11.93 -16.72 -11.79
C GLU A 143 13.13 -16.13 -11.04
N ASN A 144 13.03 -14.86 -10.63
CA ASN A 144 14.15 -14.08 -10.11
C ASN A 144 13.99 -13.66 -8.65
N GLY A 145 12.96 -14.16 -7.97
CA GLY A 145 12.73 -13.88 -6.55
C GLY A 145 13.85 -14.47 -5.68
N LYS A 146 14.19 -13.75 -4.60
CA LYS A 146 15.19 -14.23 -3.64
C LYS A 146 14.65 -15.40 -2.84
N ASN A 147 15.56 -16.30 -2.42
CA ASN A 147 15.25 -17.33 -1.43
C ASN A 147 15.17 -16.70 -0.03
N LEU A 148 13.96 -16.32 0.36
CA LEU A 148 13.64 -15.84 1.71
C LEU A 148 12.82 -16.89 2.45
N ASP A 149 13.01 -16.97 3.75
CA ASP A 149 12.22 -17.82 4.64
C ASP A 149 10.86 -17.18 4.99
N GLU A 150 9.97 -17.93 5.62
CA GLU A 150 8.63 -17.49 6.03
C GLU A 150 8.68 -16.22 6.87
N LYS A 151 9.57 -16.15 7.87
CA LYS A 151 9.70 -15.01 8.78
C LYS A 151 10.12 -13.72 8.04
N GLN A 152 11.03 -13.85 7.08
CA GLN A 152 11.46 -12.75 6.22
C GLN A 152 10.33 -12.27 5.32
N ILE A 153 9.49 -13.18 4.80
CA ILE A 153 8.29 -12.82 4.02
C ILE A 153 7.25 -12.09 4.89
N GLN A 154 7.01 -12.58 6.10
CA GLN A 154 6.13 -11.91 7.07
C GLN A 154 6.65 -10.50 7.42
N GLY A 155 7.97 -10.34 7.55
CA GLY A 155 8.61 -9.04 7.76
C GLY A 155 8.35 -8.05 6.62
N LEU A 156 8.37 -8.50 5.36
CA LEU A 156 8.03 -7.65 4.21
C LEU A 156 6.56 -7.18 4.26
N LYS A 157 5.65 -8.06 4.64
CA LYS A 157 4.24 -7.69 4.82
C LYS A 157 4.08 -6.63 5.90
N GLN A 158 4.73 -6.80 7.05
CA GLN A 158 4.69 -5.82 8.14
C GLN A 158 5.23 -4.45 7.69
N VAL A 159 6.32 -4.40 6.92
CA VAL A 159 6.86 -3.13 6.38
C VAL A 159 5.85 -2.42 5.46
N ILE A 160 5.07 -3.17 4.66
CA ILE A 160 3.99 -2.59 3.84
C ILE A 160 2.91 -1.97 4.74
N GLU A 161 2.48 -2.67 5.77
CA GLU A 161 1.49 -2.19 6.74
C GLU A 161 1.98 -0.94 7.48
N ASP A 162 3.20 -0.98 8.02
CA ASP A 162 3.81 0.14 8.76
C ASP A 162 3.95 1.39 7.89
N THR A 163 4.41 1.24 6.64
CA THR A 163 4.57 2.38 5.73
C THR A 163 3.24 2.92 5.22
N LYS A 164 2.22 2.08 5.07
CA LYS A 164 0.83 2.49 4.79
C LYS A 164 0.27 3.33 5.95
N ASP A 165 0.45 2.86 7.17
CA ASP A 165 -0.08 3.53 8.37
C ASP A 165 0.66 4.84 8.69
N ALA A 166 1.89 4.99 8.21
CA ALA A 166 2.66 6.23 8.31
C ALA A 166 2.18 7.33 7.34
N LEU A 167 1.37 7.02 6.32
CA LEU A 167 0.84 8.02 5.39
C LEU A 167 0.00 9.06 6.12
N ASN A 168 0.24 10.35 5.84
CA ASN A 168 -0.33 11.46 6.58
C ASN A 168 -1.23 12.40 5.75
N GLY A 169 -1.61 11.99 4.56
CA GLY A 169 -2.29 12.86 3.60
C GLY A 169 -3.65 13.37 4.07
N ILE A 170 -4.42 12.54 4.79
CA ILE A 170 -5.72 12.98 5.36
C ILE A 170 -5.50 14.12 6.36
N GLN A 171 -4.51 14.00 7.26
CA GLN A 171 -4.22 15.05 8.23
C GLN A 171 -3.71 16.33 7.57
N ARG A 172 -2.87 16.19 6.53
CA ARG A 172 -2.36 17.33 5.75
C ARG A 172 -3.48 18.06 5.02
N LEU A 173 -4.34 17.32 4.32
CA LEU A 173 -5.49 17.90 3.61
C LEU A 173 -6.45 18.59 4.59
N SER A 174 -6.75 17.96 5.74
CA SER A 174 -7.62 18.54 6.77
C SER A 174 -7.05 19.87 7.32
N LYS A 175 -5.74 19.89 7.65
CA LYS A 175 -5.07 21.12 8.11
C LYS A 175 -5.04 22.20 7.02
N ALA A 176 -4.83 21.80 5.76
CA ALA A 176 -4.84 22.74 4.63
C ALA A 176 -6.22 23.33 4.41
N LYS A 177 -7.31 22.53 4.46
CA LYS A 177 -8.69 23.00 4.37
C LYS A 177 -9.02 24.02 5.47
N ALA A 178 -8.63 23.74 6.72
CA ALA A 178 -8.86 24.67 7.82
C ALA A 178 -8.16 26.02 7.59
N LYS A 179 -6.92 26.03 7.11
CA LYS A 179 -6.20 27.26 6.76
C LYS A 179 -6.85 27.98 5.55
N ALA A 180 -7.31 27.21 4.57
CA ALA A 180 -7.98 27.75 3.39
C ALA A 180 -9.29 28.47 3.75
N ILE A 181 -10.10 27.91 4.66
CA ILE A 181 -11.31 28.55 5.16
C ILE A 181 -10.95 29.87 5.88
N GLN A 182 -9.95 29.87 6.77
CA GLN A 182 -9.49 31.09 7.44
C GLN A 182 -9.03 32.16 6.43
N TYR A 183 -8.32 31.75 5.38
CA TYR A 183 -7.89 32.67 4.33
C TYR A 183 -9.12 33.27 3.58
N VAL A 184 -10.06 32.45 3.13
CA VAL A 184 -11.28 32.93 2.45
C VAL A 184 -12.11 33.85 3.34
N GLN A 185 -12.19 33.57 4.63
CA GLN A 185 -12.85 34.43 5.62
C GLN A 185 -12.14 35.79 5.80
N SER A 186 -10.84 35.86 5.56
CA SER A 186 -10.06 37.10 5.63
C SER A 186 -10.18 37.99 4.38
N LEU A 187 -10.69 37.46 3.25
CA LEU A 187 -10.89 38.22 2.04
C LEU A 187 -11.96 39.32 2.26
N SER A 188 -11.64 40.54 1.83
CA SER A 188 -12.41 41.72 2.24
C SER A 188 -13.50 42.17 1.22
N TYR A 189 -13.34 41.77 -0.03
CA TYR A 189 -14.14 42.31 -1.13
C TYR A 189 -15.16 41.34 -1.69
N ILE A 190 -14.95 40.01 -1.58
CA ILE A 190 -15.99 39.04 -1.98
C ILE A 190 -17.25 39.19 -1.10
N ASN A 191 -18.41 38.97 -1.68
CA ASN A 191 -19.67 38.97 -0.95
C ASN A 191 -19.92 37.64 -0.24
N ASP A 192 -20.96 37.57 0.60
CA ASP A 192 -21.22 36.36 1.42
C ASP A 192 -21.56 35.12 0.55
N ALA A 193 -22.30 35.29 -0.55
CA ALA A 193 -22.61 34.20 -1.46
C ALA A 193 -21.35 33.65 -2.16
N GLN A 194 -20.42 34.51 -2.61
CA GLN A 194 -19.12 34.12 -3.17
C GLN A 194 -18.26 33.41 -2.14
N ARG A 195 -18.24 33.89 -0.89
CA ARG A 195 -17.54 33.29 0.23
C ARG A 195 -18.06 31.87 0.50
N HIS A 196 -19.38 31.68 0.60
CA HIS A 196 -19.98 30.37 0.79
C HIS A 196 -19.66 29.39 -0.33
N ILE A 197 -19.61 29.81 -1.58
CA ILE A 197 -19.21 28.97 -2.72
C ILE A 197 -17.74 28.55 -2.55
N ALA A 198 -16.84 29.48 -2.21
CA ALA A 198 -15.44 29.18 -2.00
C ALA A 198 -15.24 28.17 -0.83
N GLU A 199 -15.94 28.37 0.29
CA GLU A 199 -15.91 27.45 1.44
C GLU A 199 -16.45 26.07 1.07
N ASN A 200 -17.55 25.96 0.32
CA ASN A 200 -18.08 24.69 -0.16
C ASN A 200 -17.09 23.97 -1.09
N ASN A 201 -16.43 24.71 -2.00
CA ASN A 201 -15.41 24.14 -2.87
C ASN A 201 -14.19 23.65 -2.09
N ILE A 202 -13.79 24.35 -1.01
CA ILE A 202 -12.75 23.90 -0.09
C ILE A 202 -13.17 22.60 0.60
N HIS A 203 -14.39 22.51 1.11
CA HIS A 203 -14.89 21.29 1.76
C HIS A 203 -14.91 20.09 0.81
N ASN A 204 -15.25 20.30 -0.46
CA ASN A 204 -15.34 19.25 -1.48
C ASN A 204 -14.01 18.92 -2.17
N SER A 205 -12.92 19.64 -1.87
CA SER A 205 -11.61 19.32 -2.44
C SER A 205 -11.06 18.01 -1.88
N ASP A 206 -10.65 17.08 -2.75
CA ASP A 206 -10.14 15.76 -2.38
C ASP A 206 -8.61 15.70 -2.33
N ASP A 207 -7.94 16.74 -2.85
CA ASP A 207 -6.49 16.86 -2.88
C ASP A 207 -6.00 18.31 -2.69
N LEU A 208 -4.71 18.45 -2.34
CA LEU A 208 -4.07 19.74 -2.10
C LEU A 208 -3.99 20.62 -3.36
N SER A 209 -3.96 20.02 -4.56
CA SER A 209 -3.88 20.76 -5.82
C SER A 209 -5.21 21.43 -6.14
N SER A 210 -6.32 20.70 -6.02
CA SER A 210 -7.68 21.24 -6.19
C SER A 210 -7.98 22.33 -5.16
N LEU A 211 -7.50 22.13 -3.92
CA LEU A 211 -7.60 23.15 -2.87
C LEU A 211 -6.84 24.42 -3.23
N ALA A 212 -5.61 24.32 -3.72
CA ALA A 212 -4.81 25.48 -4.15
C ALA A 212 -5.47 26.24 -5.30
N ASN A 213 -6.05 25.52 -6.27
CA ASN A 213 -6.81 26.14 -7.36
C ASN A 213 -8.05 26.90 -6.85
N THR A 214 -8.76 26.33 -5.88
CA THR A 214 -9.90 27.02 -5.24
C THR A 214 -9.48 28.31 -4.55
N LEU A 215 -8.34 28.31 -3.84
CA LEU A 215 -7.81 29.50 -3.19
C LEU A 215 -7.37 30.56 -4.19
N SER A 216 -6.72 30.18 -5.29
CA SER A 216 -6.35 31.11 -6.37
C SER A 216 -7.60 31.83 -6.91
N LYS A 217 -8.63 31.05 -7.28
CA LYS A 217 -9.89 31.62 -7.80
C LYS A 217 -10.58 32.57 -6.81
N ALA A 218 -10.57 32.23 -5.52
CA ALA A 218 -11.16 33.11 -4.51
C ALA A 218 -10.37 34.42 -4.37
N SER A 219 -9.02 34.35 -4.43
CA SER A 219 -8.15 35.53 -4.41
C SER A 219 -8.35 36.44 -5.64
N ASP A 220 -8.43 35.82 -6.83
CA ASP A 220 -8.62 36.54 -8.08
C ASP A 220 -9.98 37.23 -8.08
N LEU A 221 -11.03 36.58 -7.57
CA LEU A 221 -12.35 37.17 -7.42
C LEU A 221 -12.36 38.32 -6.39
N ASP A 222 -11.63 38.20 -5.26
CA ASP A 222 -11.53 39.28 -4.28
C ASP A 222 -10.87 40.53 -4.89
N ASN A 223 -9.81 40.34 -5.70
CA ASN A 223 -9.16 41.42 -6.43
C ASN A 223 -10.10 42.07 -7.46
N ALA A 224 -10.81 41.28 -8.24
CA ALA A 224 -11.78 41.79 -9.24
C ALA A 224 -12.91 42.56 -8.56
N MET A 225 -13.43 42.09 -7.44
CA MET A 225 -14.45 42.78 -6.63
C MET A 225 -13.95 44.09 -6.03
N LYS A 226 -12.66 44.13 -5.65
CA LYS A 226 -11.99 45.36 -5.23
C LYS A 226 -11.96 46.38 -6.36
N ASP A 227 -11.46 45.97 -7.51
CA ASP A 227 -11.33 46.85 -8.69
C ASP A 227 -12.70 47.40 -9.16
N LEU A 228 -13.74 46.54 -9.11
CA LEU A 228 -15.11 46.97 -9.42
C LEU A 228 -15.59 48.04 -8.43
N ARG A 229 -15.36 47.89 -7.12
CA ARG A 229 -15.76 48.90 -6.12
C ARG A 229 -15.00 50.21 -6.30
N ASP A 230 -13.69 50.15 -6.52
CA ASP A 230 -12.87 51.33 -6.77
C ASP A 230 -13.36 52.07 -8.04
N THR A 231 -13.79 51.32 -9.08
CA THR A 231 -14.37 51.89 -10.31
C THR A 231 -15.71 52.55 -10.03
N ILE A 232 -16.60 51.92 -9.27
CA ILE A 232 -17.90 52.47 -8.89
C ILE A 232 -17.69 53.77 -8.07
N GLU A 233 -16.83 53.73 -7.04
CA GLU A 233 -16.57 54.88 -6.16
C GLU A 233 -16.02 56.07 -6.93
N SER A 234 -15.02 55.84 -7.79
CA SER A 234 -14.41 56.90 -8.58
C SER A 234 -15.35 57.51 -9.60
N ASN A 235 -16.26 56.73 -10.20
CA ASN A 235 -17.11 57.19 -11.29
C ASN A 235 -18.50 57.70 -10.82
N SER A 236 -19.04 57.17 -9.72
CA SER A 236 -20.35 57.56 -9.21
C SER A 236 -20.47 59.05 -8.84
N THR A 237 -19.34 59.65 -8.43
CA THR A 237 -19.33 61.06 -8.04
C THR A 237 -18.74 61.96 -9.13
N SER A 238 -17.68 61.52 -9.82
CA SER A 238 -16.94 62.37 -10.76
C SER A 238 -17.68 62.51 -12.11
N VAL A 239 -18.24 61.43 -12.64
CA VAL A 239 -18.83 61.42 -13.99
C VAL A 239 -20.13 62.24 -14.05
N PRO A 240 -21.14 62.11 -13.15
CA PRO A 240 -22.36 62.88 -13.18
C PRO A 240 -22.15 64.42 -13.10
N ASN A 241 -21.03 64.84 -12.49
CA ASN A 241 -20.65 66.23 -12.37
C ASN A 241 -19.79 66.76 -13.54
N SER A 242 -19.44 65.88 -14.47
CA SER A 242 -18.59 66.23 -15.60
C SER A 242 -19.40 67.01 -16.72
N VAL A 243 -18.66 67.85 -17.39
CA VAL A 243 -19.25 68.57 -18.59
C VAL A 243 -19.70 67.54 -19.64
N ASN A 244 -18.97 66.41 -19.77
CA ASN A 244 -19.33 65.40 -20.76
C ASN A 244 -20.64 64.69 -20.43
N TYR A 245 -20.91 64.33 -19.18
CA TYR A 245 -22.18 63.71 -18.77
C TYR A 245 -23.36 64.70 -18.85
N ILE A 246 -23.17 65.90 -18.33
CA ILE A 246 -24.23 66.90 -18.26
C ILE A 246 -24.75 67.27 -19.66
N ASN A 247 -23.90 67.27 -20.67
CA ASN A 247 -24.25 67.60 -22.05
C ASN A 247 -24.37 66.38 -22.97
N ALA A 248 -24.31 65.16 -22.44
CA ALA A 248 -24.53 63.95 -23.25
C ALA A 248 -25.97 63.75 -23.61
N ASP A 249 -26.22 63.03 -24.71
CA ASP A 249 -27.57 62.60 -25.11
C ASP A 249 -28.21 61.81 -23.94
N LYS A 250 -29.50 62.00 -23.75
CA LYS A 250 -30.23 61.39 -22.62
C LYS A 250 -30.14 59.89 -22.56
N ASN A 251 -30.08 59.20 -23.69
CA ASN A 251 -29.92 57.76 -23.78
C ASN A 251 -28.60 57.34 -23.24
N LEU A 252 -27.49 58.03 -23.50
CA LEU A 252 -26.14 57.71 -22.99
C LEU A 252 -26.03 57.98 -21.50
N GLN A 253 -26.70 58.97 -20.96
CA GLN A 253 -26.81 59.20 -19.52
C GLN A 253 -27.53 58.03 -18.85
N ILE A 254 -28.63 57.54 -19.40
CA ILE A 254 -29.39 56.40 -18.88
C ILE A 254 -28.53 55.12 -18.92
N GLU A 255 -27.86 54.82 -20.03
CA GLU A 255 -26.98 53.66 -20.18
C GLU A 255 -25.86 53.66 -19.13
N PHE A 256 -25.26 54.83 -18.87
CA PHE A 256 -24.22 54.94 -17.82
C PHE A 256 -24.81 54.70 -16.42
N ASP A 257 -25.96 55.30 -16.10
CA ASP A 257 -26.62 55.16 -14.80
C ASP A 257 -27.06 53.72 -14.56
N GLU A 258 -27.59 53.03 -15.57
CA GLU A 258 -27.98 51.63 -15.53
C GLU A 258 -26.75 50.73 -15.32
N ALA A 259 -25.63 50.94 -16.02
CA ALA A 259 -24.40 50.21 -15.86
C ALA A 259 -23.83 50.40 -14.44
N LEU A 260 -23.82 51.62 -13.92
CA LEU A 260 -23.38 51.92 -12.57
C LEU A 260 -24.25 51.25 -11.49
N GLN A 261 -25.57 51.25 -11.70
CA GLN A 261 -26.54 50.59 -10.83
C GLN A 261 -26.32 49.06 -10.83
N GLN A 262 -26.11 48.47 -11.98
CA GLN A 262 -25.86 47.05 -12.15
C GLN A 262 -24.53 46.63 -11.48
N ALA A 263 -23.47 47.40 -11.71
CA ALA A 263 -22.18 47.20 -11.08
C ALA A 263 -22.28 47.28 -9.55
N SER A 264 -23.02 48.29 -9.04
CA SER A 264 -23.26 48.47 -7.61
C SER A 264 -24.03 47.30 -6.99
N ALA A 265 -25.03 46.75 -7.67
CA ALA A 265 -25.76 45.59 -7.22
C ALA A 265 -24.87 44.33 -7.16
N THR A 266 -24.00 44.10 -8.17
CA THR A 266 -23.05 43.02 -8.22
C THR A 266 -22.00 43.11 -7.09
N SER A 267 -21.52 44.33 -6.81
CA SER A 267 -20.51 44.54 -5.76
C SER A 267 -21.06 44.44 -4.32
N SER A 268 -22.39 44.38 -4.15
CA SER A 268 -23.02 44.31 -2.84
C SER A 268 -22.62 43.04 -2.07
N LYS A 269 -22.22 43.19 -0.80
CA LYS A 269 -21.93 42.06 0.10
C LYS A 269 -23.13 41.19 0.47
N THR A 270 -24.35 41.71 0.25
CA THR A 270 -25.61 41.04 0.57
C THR A 270 -26.28 40.43 -0.65
N SER A 271 -25.61 40.44 -1.83
CA SER A 271 -26.15 39.84 -3.06
C SER A 271 -26.37 38.33 -2.88
N GLU A 272 -27.60 37.87 -3.16
CA GLU A 272 -27.95 36.45 -3.15
C GLU A 272 -27.43 35.72 -4.40
N ASN A 273 -27.06 36.47 -5.44
CA ASN A 273 -26.58 35.93 -6.71
C ASN A 273 -25.06 36.13 -6.82
N PRO A 274 -24.26 35.07 -6.65
CA PRO A 274 -22.79 35.18 -6.66
C PRO A 274 -22.33 35.44 -8.10
N ALA A 275 -21.82 36.62 -8.39
CA ALA A 275 -21.15 36.89 -9.64
C ALA A 275 -19.83 36.12 -9.73
N THR A 276 -19.56 35.52 -10.89
CA THR A 276 -18.26 34.90 -11.19
C THR A 276 -17.23 36.00 -11.49
N ILE A 277 -15.93 35.59 -11.53
CA ILE A 277 -14.86 36.52 -11.91
C ILE A 277 -15.06 37.06 -13.34
N GLU A 278 -15.54 36.23 -14.26
CA GLU A 278 -15.82 36.61 -15.64
C GLU A 278 -16.95 37.66 -15.73
N GLU A 279 -18.01 37.49 -14.93
CA GLU A 279 -19.09 38.45 -14.84
C GLU A 279 -18.66 39.79 -14.23
N VAL A 280 -17.80 39.72 -13.18
CA VAL A 280 -17.26 40.96 -12.56
C VAL A 280 -16.31 41.69 -13.49
N LEU A 281 -15.47 40.99 -14.26
CA LEU A 281 -14.55 41.59 -15.23
C LEU A 281 -15.24 42.10 -16.51
N GLY A 282 -16.47 41.63 -16.81
CA GLY A 282 -17.26 42.05 -17.95
C GLY A 282 -18.11 43.32 -17.71
N LEU A 283 -18.17 43.75 -16.44
CA LEU A 283 -18.86 44.99 -16.05
C LEU A 283 -17.92 46.20 -16.10
#